data_2b479d2538b8bbf8747958c646b42381
#
_entry.id   2b479d2538b8bbf8747958c646b42381
#
_cell.length_a   1.000
_cell.length_b   1.000
_cell.length_c   1.000
_cell.angle_alpha   90.00
_cell.angle_beta   90.00
_cell.angle_gamma   90.00
#
_symmetry.space_group_name_H-M   'P 1'
#
loop_
_entity.id
_entity.type
_entity.pdbx_description
1 polymer ?
#
loop_
_entity_poly.entity_id
_entity_poly.type
_entity_poly.pdbx_seq_one_letter_code
_entity_poly.pdbx_strand_id
1 'polypeptide(L)'
;MRQPVRSPLYPLILVNFQFFMLGFVWNLANVLVALFQETFSLNNFQTSLLTSISFFAFFAISYPARLFIDKYKTVTTIVVGCMLAALGLLIFVPGAMFMSYPLFLVGVFVMFSGATFLQVACNPYVRALGPDKSAASRINFSQGLGAVGAFLTSYVAGGFILKLFKDDPFQGIIWFYLILTVMYAGLGFLIRMAKMPVNPNEVPQEQKAGEVHDHSKKSAWNYRHFKIGFIVLLLYMGAEAILYQLMTPYFMQEAPIEKARAVDISGLMFLGLMIGRLLGAGMLIKVNPGRLVGWFGAIAGLLIVVSMASTGYVAIYSIILTGLFISIMFATIFSLAIDGLGKFSNEASSYLIMAISGGFFIPLLFGLAADYLSLKTSLIIVLIPLLLASWYGFFGARRKV
;
A
#
# COMPACT_ATOMS: atom_id res chain seq x y z
N MET A 1 -17.69 22.90 25.66
CA MET A 1 -18.74 22.74 24.61
C MET A 1 -18.12 21.99 23.43
N ARG A 2 -18.54 20.75 23.18
CA ARG A 2 -18.13 20.01 21.97
C ARG A 2 -18.75 20.73 20.79
N GLN A 3 -17.93 21.31 19.91
CA GLN A 3 -18.44 21.72 18.61
C GLN A 3 -19.03 20.48 17.92
N PRO A 4 -20.25 20.53 17.39
CA PRO A 4 -20.83 19.42 16.67
C PRO A 4 -19.88 19.11 15.51
N VAL A 5 -19.35 17.88 15.47
CA VAL A 5 -18.61 17.36 14.34
C VAL A 5 -19.55 17.51 13.14
N ARG A 6 -19.34 18.54 12.33
CA ARG A 6 -19.97 18.62 10.98
C ARG A 6 -19.71 17.26 10.35
N SER A 7 -20.71 16.67 9.75
CA SER A 7 -20.75 15.28 9.30
C SER A 7 -19.35 14.78 8.86
N PRO A 8 -18.85 13.62 9.34
CA PRO A 8 -17.50 13.12 9.02
C PRO A 8 -17.34 12.82 7.52
N LEU A 9 -18.40 13.01 6.73
CA LEU A 9 -18.48 12.66 5.32
C LEU A 9 -17.50 13.47 4.46
N TYR A 10 -17.45 14.81 4.62
CA TYR A 10 -16.60 15.65 3.79
C TYR A 10 -15.09 15.38 3.97
N PRO A 11 -14.55 15.31 5.20
CA PRO A 11 -13.17 14.87 5.41
C PRO A 11 -12.88 13.50 4.85
N LEU A 12 -13.80 12.54 5.01
CA LEU A 12 -13.65 11.20 4.47
C LEU A 12 -13.59 11.18 2.95
N ILE A 13 -14.39 12.01 2.27
CA ILE A 13 -14.37 12.12 0.80
C ILE A 13 -12.98 12.58 0.34
N LEU A 14 -12.42 13.66 0.90
CA LEU A 14 -11.11 14.17 0.51
C LEU A 14 -9.99 13.18 0.77
N VAL A 15 -9.99 12.53 1.95
CA VAL A 15 -8.97 11.54 2.28
C VAL A 15 -9.13 10.29 1.42
N ASN A 16 -10.35 9.85 1.13
CA ASN A 16 -10.60 8.73 0.23
C ASN A 16 -10.18 9.02 -1.21
N PHE A 17 -10.40 10.26 -1.68
CA PHE A 17 -9.90 10.68 -2.99
C PHE A 17 -8.37 10.69 -3.02
N GLN A 18 -7.71 11.06 -1.92
CA GLN A 18 -6.26 10.94 -1.78
C GLN A 18 -5.79 9.48 -1.93
N PHE A 19 -6.49 8.50 -1.30
CA PHE A 19 -6.16 7.08 -1.47
C PHE A 19 -6.35 6.60 -2.91
N PHE A 20 -7.42 7.04 -3.57
CA PHE A 20 -7.62 6.77 -5.01
C PHE A 20 -6.45 7.28 -5.84
N MET A 21 -6.07 8.55 -5.65
CA MET A 21 -4.93 9.16 -6.34
C MET A 21 -3.61 8.42 -6.06
N LEU A 22 -3.41 8.00 -4.81
CA LEU A 22 -2.21 7.26 -4.42
C LEU A 22 -2.11 5.91 -5.15
N GLY A 23 -3.20 5.15 -5.22
CA GLY A 23 -3.23 3.89 -5.96
C GLY A 23 -3.03 4.10 -7.44
N PHE A 24 -3.63 5.16 -7.99
CA PHE A 24 -3.48 5.53 -9.39
C PHE A 24 -2.00 5.77 -9.75
N VAL A 25 -1.30 6.59 -8.96
CA VAL A 25 0.11 6.91 -9.20
C VAL A 25 1.03 5.74 -8.88
N TRP A 26 0.69 4.91 -7.87
CA TRP A 26 1.46 3.71 -7.54
C TRP A 26 1.60 2.77 -8.74
N ASN A 27 0.51 2.52 -9.44
CA ASN A 27 0.54 1.62 -10.59
C ASN A 27 1.11 2.28 -11.87
N LEU A 28 1.13 3.61 -11.92
CA LEU A 28 1.67 4.32 -13.08
C LEU A 28 3.16 3.99 -13.31
N ALA A 29 3.94 3.91 -12.24
CA ALA A 29 5.35 3.52 -12.31
C ALA A 29 5.50 2.13 -12.98
N ASN A 30 4.64 1.18 -12.64
CA ASN A 30 4.66 -0.17 -13.21
C ASN A 30 4.29 -0.17 -14.70
N VAL A 31 3.27 0.61 -15.08
CA VAL A 31 2.83 0.72 -16.50
C VAL A 31 3.96 1.28 -17.38
N LEU A 32 4.73 2.22 -16.85
CA LEU A 32 5.81 2.89 -17.61
C LEU A 32 7.15 2.16 -17.56
N VAL A 33 7.33 1.18 -16.67
CA VAL A 33 8.58 0.40 -16.58
C VAL A 33 8.97 -0.20 -17.93
N ALA A 34 8.02 -0.81 -18.64
CA ALA A 34 8.29 -1.42 -19.94
C ALA A 34 8.78 -0.39 -20.97
N LEU A 35 8.11 0.77 -21.05
CA LEU A 35 8.50 1.85 -21.94
C LEU A 35 9.87 2.40 -21.61
N PHE A 36 10.18 2.58 -20.32
CA PHE A 36 11.51 3.05 -19.88
C PHE A 36 12.59 2.02 -20.15
N GLN A 37 12.31 0.74 -19.97
CA GLN A 37 13.25 -0.34 -20.25
C GLN A 37 13.68 -0.33 -21.73
N GLU A 38 12.73 -0.19 -22.64
CA GLU A 38 13.02 -0.10 -24.08
C GLU A 38 13.75 1.20 -24.43
N THR A 39 13.24 2.35 -23.99
CA THR A 39 13.76 3.66 -24.35
C THR A 39 15.17 3.93 -23.85
N PHE A 40 15.45 3.56 -22.59
CA PHE A 40 16.76 3.78 -21.96
C PHE A 40 17.68 2.56 -22.09
N SER A 41 17.25 1.51 -22.81
CA SER A 41 18.00 0.24 -22.91
C SER A 41 18.44 -0.27 -21.53
N LEU A 42 17.52 -0.20 -20.53
CA LEU A 42 17.84 -0.53 -19.14
C LEU A 42 18.09 -2.03 -19.00
N ASN A 43 19.12 -2.38 -18.25
CA ASN A 43 19.30 -3.75 -17.81
C ASN A 43 18.31 -4.12 -16.67
N ASN A 44 18.21 -5.41 -16.34
CA ASN A 44 17.27 -5.89 -15.32
C ASN A 44 17.49 -5.26 -13.94
N PHE A 45 18.74 -4.97 -13.57
CA PHE A 45 19.06 -4.29 -12.31
C PHE A 45 18.52 -2.86 -12.28
N GLN A 46 18.75 -2.10 -13.34
CA GLN A 46 18.25 -0.72 -13.46
C GLN A 46 16.72 -0.69 -13.46
N THR A 47 16.08 -1.60 -14.17
CA THR A 47 14.61 -1.73 -14.19
C THR A 47 14.07 -2.04 -12.77
N SER A 48 14.70 -2.96 -12.06
CA SER A 48 14.34 -3.30 -10.68
C SER A 48 14.57 -2.14 -9.71
N LEU A 49 15.56 -1.27 -9.98
CA LEU A 49 15.86 -0.11 -9.14
C LEU A 49 14.70 0.89 -9.10
N LEU A 50 13.95 1.07 -10.21
CA LEU A 50 12.74 1.91 -10.24
C LEU A 50 11.69 1.46 -9.23
N THR A 51 11.46 0.16 -9.11
CA THR A 51 10.52 -0.39 -8.13
C THR A 51 11.10 -0.34 -6.71
N SER A 52 12.38 -0.70 -6.57
CA SER A 52 13.08 -0.77 -5.27
C SER A 52 13.15 0.58 -4.58
N ILE A 53 13.39 1.67 -5.31
CA ILE A 53 13.49 3.02 -4.73
C ILE A 53 12.15 3.47 -4.11
N SER A 54 11.02 2.97 -4.62
CA SER A 54 9.69 3.21 -4.06
C SER A 54 9.58 2.62 -2.65
N PHE A 55 9.99 1.37 -2.47
CA PHE A 55 10.00 0.71 -1.16
C PHE A 55 11.05 1.31 -0.22
N PHE A 56 12.20 1.74 -0.76
CA PHE A 56 13.22 2.43 0.02
C PHE A 56 12.72 3.78 0.56
N ALA A 57 11.89 4.51 -0.18
CA ALA A 57 11.27 5.74 0.31
C ALA A 57 10.40 5.47 1.56
N PHE A 58 9.64 4.38 1.60
CA PHE A 58 8.88 4.00 2.80
C PHE A 58 9.79 3.71 4.00
N PHE A 59 10.94 3.07 3.78
CA PHE A 59 11.92 2.84 4.83
C PHE A 59 12.53 4.15 5.35
N ALA A 60 13.08 4.94 4.45
CA ALA A 60 13.86 6.13 4.80
C ALA A 60 13.00 7.28 5.37
N ILE A 61 11.78 7.45 4.86
CA ILE A 61 10.96 8.64 5.10
C ILE A 61 9.90 8.44 6.19
N SER A 62 9.55 7.19 6.57
CA SER A 62 8.52 6.96 7.59
C SER A 62 8.86 7.60 8.94
N TYR A 63 10.11 7.52 9.38
CA TYR A 63 10.52 8.15 10.64
C TYR A 63 10.56 9.68 10.56
N PRO A 64 11.14 10.32 9.54
CA PRO A 64 10.99 11.76 9.30
C PRO A 64 9.53 12.22 9.24
N ALA A 65 8.64 11.46 8.56
CA ALA A 65 7.21 11.78 8.50
C ALA A 65 6.55 11.74 9.90
N ARG A 66 6.97 10.81 10.78
CA ARG A 66 6.54 10.79 12.17
C ARG A 66 6.94 12.06 12.90
N LEU A 67 8.22 12.45 12.86
CA LEU A 67 8.68 13.68 13.51
C LEU A 67 7.91 14.90 13.01
N PHE A 68 7.57 14.91 11.72
CA PHE A 68 6.81 15.97 11.11
C PHE A 68 5.36 16.01 11.61
N ILE A 69 4.66 14.86 11.67
CA ILE A 69 3.27 14.79 12.14
C ILE A 69 3.16 15.15 13.63
N ASP A 70 4.13 14.75 14.45
CA ASP A 70 4.17 15.09 15.88
C ASP A 70 4.27 16.60 16.08
N LYS A 71 5.06 17.30 15.23
CA LYS A 71 5.27 18.75 15.28
C LYS A 71 4.14 19.55 14.63
N TYR A 72 3.73 19.17 13.39
CA TYR A 72 2.86 19.99 12.54
C TYR A 72 1.44 19.45 12.40
N LYS A 73 1.12 18.32 13.04
CA LYS A 73 -0.19 17.66 13.08
C LYS A 73 -0.61 17.01 11.76
N THR A 74 -1.65 16.17 11.83
CA THR A 74 -2.13 15.31 10.73
C THR A 74 -2.44 16.07 9.45
N VAL A 75 -3.27 17.11 9.53
CA VAL A 75 -3.75 17.82 8.34
C VAL A 75 -2.60 18.49 7.58
N THR A 76 -1.67 19.15 8.30
CA THR A 76 -0.49 19.76 7.67
C THR A 76 0.40 18.68 7.03
N THR A 77 0.55 17.52 7.66
CA THR A 77 1.31 16.40 7.13
C THR A 77 0.69 15.87 5.83
N ILE A 78 -0.64 15.77 5.75
CA ILE A 78 -1.35 15.38 4.52
C ILE A 78 -1.09 16.40 3.40
N VAL A 79 -1.20 17.71 3.71
CA VAL A 79 -0.94 18.77 2.71
C VAL A 79 0.50 18.68 2.18
N VAL A 80 1.48 18.55 3.08
CA VAL A 80 2.90 18.41 2.68
C VAL A 80 3.12 17.13 1.88
N GLY A 81 2.48 16.02 2.26
CA GLY A 81 2.52 14.77 1.49
C GLY A 81 1.99 14.95 0.06
N CYS A 82 0.87 15.67 -0.11
CA CYS A 82 0.35 16.00 -1.44
C CYS A 82 1.32 16.87 -2.25
N MET A 83 1.95 17.88 -1.62
CA MET A 83 2.91 18.75 -2.30
C MET A 83 4.19 18.01 -2.69
N LEU A 84 4.71 17.12 -1.83
CA LEU A 84 5.85 16.26 -2.16
C LEU A 84 5.52 15.30 -3.30
N ALA A 85 4.32 14.68 -3.29
CA ALA A 85 3.88 13.82 -4.39
C ALA A 85 3.78 14.61 -5.71
N ALA A 86 3.20 15.82 -5.66
CA ALA A 86 3.13 16.71 -6.82
C ALA A 86 4.53 17.11 -7.32
N LEU A 87 5.46 17.43 -6.41
CA LEU A 87 6.84 17.76 -6.77
C LEU A 87 7.55 16.56 -7.42
N GLY A 88 7.39 15.36 -6.88
CA GLY A 88 7.93 14.14 -7.48
C GLY A 88 7.43 13.91 -8.89
N LEU A 89 6.11 14.06 -9.11
CA LEU A 89 5.48 13.98 -10.43
C LEU A 89 6.00 15.09 -11.38
N LEU A 90 6.20 16.30 -10.89
CA LEU A 90 6.75 17.40 -11.69
C LEU A 90 8.20 17.12 -12.14
N ILE A 91 9.01 16.42 -11.34
CA ILE A 91 10.39 16.04 -11.69
C ILE A 91 10.41 15.06 -12.88
N PHE A 92 9.36 14.27 -13.09
CA PHE A 92 9.28 13.41 -14.28
C PHE A 92 9.23 14.21 -15.58
N VAL A 93 8.71 15.43 -15.58
CA VAL A 93 8.63 16.28 -16.78
C VAL A 93 10.01 16.57 -17.36
N PRO A 94 10.98 17.19 -16.64
CA PRO A 94 12.34 17.32 -17.14
C PRO A 94 13.01 15.95 -17.36
N GLY A 95 12.66 14.92 -16.58
CA GLY A 95 13.13 13.55 -16.82
C GLY A 95 12.77 13.06 -18.23
N ALA A 96 11.53 13.30 -18.66
CA ALA A 96 11.07 12.97 -20.03
C ALA A 96 11.70 13.89 -21.08
N MET A 97 11.75 15.20 -20.84
CA MET A 97 12.33 16.17 -21.78
C MET A 97 13.82 15.92 -22.09
N PHE A 98 14.59 15.58 -21.06
CA PHE A 98 16.04 15.34 -21.19
C PHE A 98 16.39 13.86 -21.35
N MET A 99 15.39 12.98 -21.46
CA MET A 99 15.59 11.53 -21.53
C MET A 99 16.54 11.02 -20.44
N SER A 100 16.32 11.47 -19.19
CA SER A 100 17.25 11.26 -18.09
C SER A 100 16.72 10.24 -17.07
N TYR A 101 17.22 9.01 -17.12
CA TYR A 101 16.90 7.97 -16.15
C TYR A 101 17.16 8.38 -14.68
N PRO A 102 18.28 9.07 -14.31
CA PRO A 102 18.48 9.55 -12.94
C PRO A 102 17.38 10.50 -12.47
N LEU A 103 16.86 11.39 -13.31
CA LEU A 103 15.76 12.28 -12.95
C LEU A 103 14.47 11.50 -12.67
N PHE A 104 14.21 10.42 -13.42
CA PHE A 104 13.09 9.53 -13.11
C PHE A 104 13.25 8.86 -11.74
N LEU A 105 14.45 8.38 -11.37
CA LEU A 105 14.70 7.81 -10.04
C LEU A 105 14.46 8.84 -8.92
N VAL A 106 14.95 10.08 -9.09
CA VAL A 106 14.69 11.15 -8.14
C VAL A 106 13.20 11.46 -8.05
N GLY A 107 12.50 11.55 -9.18
CA GLY A 107 11.06 11.75 -9.24
C GLY A 107 10.29 10.68 -8.49
N VAL A 108 10.62 9.40 -8.70
CA VAL A 108 10.03 8.26 -7.97
C VAL A 108 10.28 8.40 -6.46
N PHE A 109 11.53 8.66 -6.05
CA PHE A 109 11.87 8.79 -4.63
C PHE A 109 11.09 9.93 -3.96
N VAL A 110 11.04 11.11 -4.57
CA VAL A 110 10.31 12.28 -4.03
C VAL A 110 8.81 12.02 -4.00
N MET A 111 8.25 11.44 -5.05
CA MET A 111 6.83 11.08 -5.11
C MET A 111 6.44 10.08 -4.02
N PHE A 112 7.23 8.99 -3.84
CA PHE A 112 6.98 8.00 -2.80
C PHE A 112 7.32 8.50 -1.39
N SER A 113 8.18 9.52 -1.27
CA SER A 113 8.33 10.28 -0.01
C SER A 113 7.02 10.98 0.35
N GLY A 114 6.37 11.64 -0.61
CA GLY A 114 5.02 12.19 -0.44
C GLY A 114 4.01 11.12 -0.07
N ALA A 115 4.01 9.99 -0.78
CA ALA A 115 3.16 8.83 -0.49
C ALA A 115 3.36 8.31 0.94
N THR A 116 4.59 8.29 1.45
CA THR A 116 4.91 7.90 2.83
C THR A 116 4.29 8.86 3.84
N PHE A 117 4.42 10.18 3.64
CA PHE A 117 3.75 11.20 4.46
C PHE A 117 2.24 10.98 4.49
N LEU A 118 1.65 10.74 3.32
CA LEU A 118 0.21 10.49 3.19
C LEU A 118 -0.22 9.22 3.91
N GLN A 119 0.49 8.12 3.74
CA GLN A 119 0.17 6.85 4.40
C GLN A 119 0.31 6.94 5.93
N VAL A 120 1.38 7.58 6.44
CA VAL A 120 1.61 7.77 7.88
C VAL A 120 0.49 8.59 8.51
N ALA A 121 -0.01 9.62 7.82
CA ALA A 121 -1.03 10.53 8.32
C ALA A 121 -2.47 10.03 8.07
N CYS A 122 -2.79 9.56 6.85
CA CYS A 122 -4.16 9.25 6.46
C CYS A 122 -4.70 7.96 7.08
N ASN A 123 -3.89 6.91 7.23
CA ASN A 123 -4.38 5.65 7.81
C ASN A 123 -4.91 5.81 9.25
N PRO A 124 -4.14 6.39 10.22
CA PRO A 124 -4.67 6.64 11.56
C PRO A 124 -5.78 7.69 11.58
N TYR A 125 -5.76 8.65 10.66
CA TYR A 125 -6.80 9.67 10.56
C TYR A 125 -8.15 9.06 10.13
N VAL A 126 -8.18 8.26 9.06
CA VAL A 126 -9.40 7.52 8.63
C VAL A 126 -9.91 6.62 9.75
N ARG A 127 -8.99 5.97 10.50
CA ARG A 127 -9.35 5.19 11.67
C ARG A 127 -10.09 6.03 12.72
N ALA A 128 -9.60 7.23 13.00
CA ALA A 128 -10.10 8.12 14.03
C ALA A 128 -11.41 8.87 13.67
N LEU A 129 -11.77 8.93 12.39
CA LEU A 129 -12.96 9.65 11.90
C LEU A 129 -14.30 8.92 12.15
N GLY A 130 -14.37 7.93 13.03
CA GLY A 130 -15.60 7.24 13.35
C GLY A 130 -15.44 6.18 14.44
N PRO A 131 -16.47 5.34 14.70
CA PRO A 131 -16.44 4.35 15.77
C PRO A 131 -15.33 3.31 15.60
N ASP A 132 -14.71 2.88 16.71
CA ASP A 132 -13.64 1.87 16.69
C ASP A 132 -14.07 0.54 16.09
N LYS A 133 -15.34 0.14 16.29
CA LYS A 133 -15.91 -1.10 15.73
C LYS A 133 -15.81 -1.18 14.21
N SER A 134 -15.86 -0.06 13.50
CA SER A 134 -15.76 0.01 12.02
C SER A 134 -14.42 0.54 11.51
N ALA A 135 -13.42 0.66 12.37
CA ALA A 135 -12.11 1.22 12.01
C ALA A 135 -11.42 0.43 10.87
N ALA A 136 -11.37 -0.90 11.00
CA ALA A 136 -10.79 -1.77 9.97
C ALA A 136 -11.56 -1.68 8.64
N SER A 137 -12.89 -1.61 8.69
CA SER A 137 -13.74 -1.42 7.51
C SER A 137 -13.40 -0.11 6.77
N ARG A 138 -13.29 1.01 7.51
CA ARG A 138 -12.97 2.31 6.91
C ARG A 138 -11.60 2.33 6.23
N ILE A 139 -10.56 1.78 6.88
CA ILE A 139 -9.22 1.72 6.29
C ILE A 139 -9.25 0.82 5.03
N ASN A 140 -9.91 -0.35 5.11
CA ASN A 140 -10.03 -1.24 3.94
C ASN A 140 -10.80 -0.60 2.79
N PHE A 141 -11.86 0.15 3.07
CA PHE A 141 -12.60 0.90 2.06
C PHE A 141 -11.71 1.96 1.37
N SER A 142 -10.97 2.74 2.16
CA SER A 142 -10.03 3.74 1.63
C SER A 142 -8.94 3.10 0.76
N GLN A 143 -8.35 2.01 1.23
CA GLN A 143 -7.36 1.24 0.46
C GLN A 143 -7.99 0.56 -0.76
N GLY A 144 -9.27 0.18 -0.69
CA GLY A 144 -10.06 -0.33 -1.82
C GLY A 144 -10.21 0.71 -2.93
N LEU A 145 -10.46 1.97 -2.59
CA LEU A 145 -10.47 3.06 -3.57
C LEU A 145 -9.09 3.26 -4.20
N GLY A 146 -8.00 3.08 -3.43
CA GLY A 146 -6.65 3.02 -3.99
C GLY A 146 -6.50 1.88 -5.02
N ALA A 147 -7.02 0.70 -4.73
CA ALA A 147 -6.99 -0.41 -5.68
C ALA A 147 -7.80 -0.12 -6.96
N VAL A 148 -8.94 0.58 -6.85
CA VAL A 148 -9.69 1.08 -8.03
C VAL A 148 -8.83 2.06 -8.83
N GLY A 149 -8.15 3.00 -8.16
CA GLY A 149 -7.23 3.93 -8.82
C GLY A 149 -6.12 3.20 -9.58
N ALA A 150 -5.48 2.21 -8.94
CA ALA A 150 -4.44 1.40 -9.57
C ALA A 150 -4.96 0.60 -10.78
N PHE A 151 -6.16 0.02 -10.68
CA PHE A 151 -6.79 -0.68 -11.79
C PHE A 151 -7.06 0.25 -12.98
N LEU A 152 -7.62 1.43 -12.72
CA LEU A 152 -7.93 2.40 -13.76
C LEU A 152 -6.68 2.96 -14.44
N THR A 153 -5.54 3.01 -13.75
CA THR A 153 -4.28 3.53 -14.32
C THR A 153 -3.90 2.80 -15.59
N SER A 154 -4.02 1.48 -15.65
CA SER A 154 -3.64 0.69 -16.82
C SER A 154 -4.44 1.10 -18.07
N TYR A 155 -5.73 1.39 -17.90
CA TYR A 155 -6.60 1.82 -19.00
C TYR A 155 -6.40 3.29 -19.35
N VAL A 156 -6.34 4.17 -18.35
CA VAL A 156 -6.25 5.61 -18.55
C VAL A 156 -4.86 5.99 -19.07
N ALA A 157 -3.78 5.51 -18.45
CA ALA A 157 -2.42 5.83 -18.88
C ALA A 157 -2.14 5.23 -20.27
N GLY A 158 -2.47 3.94 -20.49
CA GLY A 158 -2.30 3.29 -21.77
C GLY A 158 -3.13 3.96 -22.88
N GLY A 159 -4.40 4.27 -22.61
CA GLY A 159 -5.27 4.97 -23.55
C GLY A 159 -4.80 6.38 -23.85
N PHE A 160 -4.41 7.15 -22.86
CA PHE A 160 -3.95 8.52 -23.01
C PHE A 160 -2.58 8.57 -23.70
N ILE A 161 -1.59 7.83 -23.18
CA ILE A 161 -0.22 7.89 -23.70
C ILE A 161 -0.11 7.22 -25.08
N LEU A 162 -0.59 5.97 -25.20
CA LEU A 162 -0.33 5.16 -26.39
C LEU A 162 -1.31 5.42 -27.53
N LYS A 163 -2.54 5.89 -27.27
CA LYS A 163 -3.54 6.15 -28.32
C LYS A 163 -3.61 7.62 -28.71
N LEU A 164 -3.62 8.53 -27.74
CA LEU A 164 -3.78 9.97 -28.01
C LEU A 164 -2.46 10.59 -28.49
N PHE A 165 -1.32 10.12 -27.97
CA PHE A 165 0.03 10.58 -28.33
C PHE A 165 0.80 9.48 -29.05
N LYS A 166 0.16 8.83 -30.03
CA LYS A 166 0.72 7.70 -30.76
C LYS A 166 2.06 8.01 -31.43
N ASP A 167 2.21 9.23 -31.95
CA ASP A 167 3.39 9.66 -32.69
C ASP A 167 4.53 10.15 -31.78
N ASP A 168 4.20 10.57 -30.56
CA ASP A 168 5.17 10.98 -29.52
C ASP A 168 4.71 10.55 -28.12
N PRO A 169 4.98 9.31 -27.69
CA PRO A 169 4.62 8.82 -26.38
C PRO A 169 5.22 9.63 -25.22
N PHE A 170 6.38 10.25 -25.41
CA PHE A 170 7.02 11.09 -24.39
C PHE A 170 6.24 12.38 -24.12
N GLN A 171 5.71 12.99 -25.18
CA GLN A 171 4.81 14.12 -25.04
C GLN A 171 3.55 13.72 -24.23
N GLY A 172 3.02 12.53 -24.48
CA GLY A 172 1.94 11.96 -23.70
C GLY A 172 2.29 11.79 -22.21
N ILE A 173 3.49 11.30 -21.91
CA ILE A 173 4.01 11.19 -20.54
C ILE A 173 4.08 12.56 -19.88
N ILE A 174 4.66 13.57 -20.53
CA ILE A 174 4.79 14.94 -20.00
C ILE A 174 3.42 15.49 -19.61
N TRP A 175 2.44 15.47 -20.51
CA TRP A 175 1.10 15.96 -20.22
C TRP A 175 0.41 15.18 -19.12
N PHE A 176 0.58 13.87 -19.10
CA PHE A 176 -0.02 13.01 -18.09
C PHE A 176 0.51 13.33 -16.68
N TYR A 177 1.83 13.47 -16.54
CA TYR A 177 2.44 13.85 -15.26
C TYR A 177 2.09 15.29 -14.83
N LEU A 178 1.98 16.23 -15.77
CA LEU A 178 1.52 17.58 -15.47
C LEU A 178 0.09 17.60 -14.92
N ILE A 179 -0.82 16.83 -15.53
CA ILE A 179 -2.20 16.70 -15.05
C ILE A 179 -2.21 16.15 -13.62
N LEU A 180 -1.48 15.06 -13.37
CA LEU A 180 -1.39 14.47 -12.02
C LEU A 180 -0.75 15.42 -11.01
N THR A 181 0.26 16.19 -11.41
CA THR A 181 0.89 17.23 -10.57
C THR A 181 -0.16 18.26 -10.13
N VAL A 182 -0.94 18.78 -11.08
CA VAL A 182 -2.00 19.75 -10.79
C VAL A 182 -3.08 19.13 -9.89
N MET A 183 -3.46 17.87 -10.13
CA MET A 183 -4.45 17.17 -9.29
C MET A 183 -3.97 17.01 -7.85
N TYR A 184 -2.70 16.58 -7.62
CA TYR A 184 -2.15 16.45 -6.26
C TYR A 184 -1.97 17.81 -5.57
N ALA A 185 -1.46 18.80 -6.26
CA ALA A 185 -1.32 20.15 -5.72
C ALA A 185 -2.71 20.76 -5.40
N GLY A 186 -3.67 20.59 -6.30
CA GLY A 186 -5.07 21.01 -6.09
C GLY A 186 -5.72 20.31 -4.90
N LEU A 187 -5.52 18.99 -4.76
CA LEU A 187 -6.02 18.23 -3.61
C LEU A 187 -5.41 18.74 -2.30
N GLY A 188 -4.09 18.97 -2.25
CA GLY A 188 -3.42 19.54 -1.08
C GLY A 188 -3.96 20.91 -0.72
N PHE A 189 -4.21 21.77 -1.71
CA PHE A 189 -4.83 23.08 -1.53
C PHE A 189 -6.27 22.97 -1.00
N LEU A 190 -7.09 22.08 -1.56
CA LEU A 190 -8.45 21.81 -1.09
C LEU A 190 -8.47 21.32 0.36
N ILE A 191 -7.59 20.39 0.73
CA ILE A 191 -7.46 19.90 2.10
C ILE A 191 -7.05 21.03 3.05
N ARG A 192 -6.14 21.92 2.63
CA ARG A 192 -5.72 23.09 3.42
C ARG A 192 -6.89 24.05 3.69
N MET A 193 -7.75 24.28 2.70
CA MET A 193 -8.92 25.16 2.83
C MET A 193 -10.09 24.53 3.57
N ALA A 194 -10.16 23.21 3.59
CA ALA A 194 -11.33 22.44 4.00
C ALA A 194 -11.60 22.41 5.50
N LYS A 195 -10.93 23.17 6.36
CA LYS A 195 -11.12 23.14 7.83
C LYS A 195 -11.34 21.73 8.37
N MET A 196 -10.43 20.83 8.02
CA MET A 196 -10.50 19.41 8.41
C MET A 196 -10.57 19.28 9.94
N PRO A 197 -11.35 18.32 10.49
CA PRO A 197 -11.39 18.07 11.93
C PRO A 197 -10.01 17.70 12.47
N VAL A 198 -9.71 18.15 13.67
CA VAL A 198 -8.49 17.76 14.38
C VAL A 198 -8.54 16.26 14.63
N ASN A 199 -7.42 15.58 14.40
CA ASN A 199 -7.32 14.16 14.72
C ASN A 199 -7.58 13.94 16.22
N PRO A 200 -8.58 13.11 16.60
CA PRO A 200 -8.88 12.87 18.02
C PRO A 200 -7.69 12.36 18.84
N ASN A 201 -6.70 11.74 18.20
CA ASN A 201 -5.47 11.29 18.86
C ASN A 201 -4.48 12.43 19.17
N GLU A 202 -4.69 13.62 18.62
CA GLU A 202 -3.87 14.82 18.85
C GLU A 202 -4.43 15.76 19.91
N VAL A 203 -5.64 15.47 20.41
CA VAL A 203 -6.26 16.26 21.50
C VAL A 203 -5.60 15.86 22.82
N PRO A 204 -5.14 16.84 23.64
CA PRO A 204 -4.55 16.55 24.95
C PRO A 204 -5.45 15.67 25.83
N GLN A 205 -4.85 14.72 26.53
CA GLN A 205 -5.58 13.68 27.29
C GLN A 205 -6.38 14.21 28.49
N GLU A 206 -6.10 15.40 28.99
CA GLU A 206 -6.87 16.04 30.07
C GLU A 206 -8.37 16.22 29.73
N GLN A 207 -8.72 16.11 28.44
CA GLN A 207 -10.11 16.21 27.97
C GLN A 207 -10.80 14.85 27.73
N LYS A 208 -10.08 13.72 27.87
CA LYS A 208 -10.65 12.37 27.73
C LYS A 208 -10.76 11.68 29.11
N ALA A 209 -11.69 12.17 29.92
CA ALA A 209 -12.03 11.49 31.18
C ALA A 209 -12.61 10.10 30.87
N GLY A 210 -11.88 9.03 31.27
CA GLY A 210 -12.40 7.65 31.24
C GLY A 210 -11.53 6.56 30.61
N GLU A 211 -10.41 6.88 29.94
CA GLU A 211 -9.49 5.84 29.46
C GLU A 211 -8.36 5.62 30.49
N VAL A 212 -8.30 4.45 31.10
CA VAL A 212 -7.18 4.03 31.94
C VAL A 212 -5.97 3.79 31.05
N HIS A 213 -5.10 4.80 30.92
CA HIS A 213 -3.82 4.62 30.26
C HIS A 213 -2.78 4.15 31.28
N ASP A 214 -2.15 3.03 30.97
CA ASP A 214 -1.01 2.53 31.70
C ASP A 214 0.18 3.51 31.53
N HIS A 215 0.37 4.38 32.52
CA HIS A 215 1.43 5.40 32.53
C HIS A 215 2.86 4.83 32.49
N SER A 216 3.01 3.50 32.66
CA SER A 216 4.32 2.82 32.61
C SER A 216 4.83 2.69 31.15
N LYS A 217 3.96 2.78 30.14
CA LYS A 217 4.32 2.60 28.73
C LYS A 217 4.77 3.92 28.10
N LYS A 218 5.98 3.90 27.52
CA LYS A 218 6.66 5.08 26.95
C LYS A 218 6.67 5.10 25.41
N SER A 219 6.26 4.00 24.73
CA SER A 219 6.32 3.85 23.28
C SER A 219 5.34 2.78 22.79
N ALA A 220 4.99 2.81 21.49
CA ALA A 220 4.24 1.75 20.82
C ALA A 220 4.92 0.38 20.99
N TRP A 221 6.24 0.34 21.03
CA TRP A 221 7.01 -0.88 21.21
C TRP A 221 6.81 -1.58 22.59
N ASN A 222 6.18 -0.94 23.56
CA ASN A 222 5.82 -1.58 24.81
C ASN A 222 4.57 -2.49 24.69
N TYR A 223 3.87 -2.45 23.55
CA TYR A 223 2.67 -3.24 23.31
C TYR A 223 3.00 -4.50 22.48
N ARG A 224 2.71 -5.69 23.06
CA ARG A 224 3.02 -6.98 22.42
C ARG A 224 2.34 -7.15 21.06
N HIS A 225 1.04 -6.82 20.95
CA HIS A 225 0.29 -6.98 19.71
C HIS A 225 0.84 -6.06 18.60
N PHE A 226 1.38 -4.89 18.94
CA PHE A 226 2.05 -4.00 18.00
C PHE A 226 3.37 -4.60 17.49
N LYS A 227 4.24 -5.10 18.38
CA LYS A 227 5.52 -5.73 18.00
C LYS A 227 5.31 -6.86 17.00
N ILE A 228 4.37 -7.75 17.34
CA ILE A 228 4.03 -8.90 16.49
C ILE A 228 3.41 -8.40 15.17
N GLY A 229 2.47 -7.45 15.23
CA GLY A 229 1.83 -6.87 14.06
C GLY A 229 2.82 -6.22 13.09
N PHE A 230 3.82 -5.52 13.62
CA PHE A 230 4.91 -4.94 12.81
C PHE A 230 5.69 -6.01 12.04
N ILE A 231 6.15 -7.07 12.73
CA ILE A 231 6.91 -8.16 12.11
C ILE A 231 6.06 -8.89 11.06
N VAL A 232 4.81 -9.19 11.42
CA VAL A 232 3.87 -9.86 10.50
C VAL A 232 3.62 -9.00 9.27
N LEU A 233 3.43 -7.68 9.45
CA LEU A 233 3.19 -6.76 8.34
C LEU A 233 4.42 -6.63 7.44
N LEU A 234 5.63 -6.56 8.01
CA LEU A 234 6.89 -6.50 7.26
C LEU A 234 7.05 -7.74 6.36
N LEU A 235 6.87 -8.92 6.93
CA LEU A 235 6.98 -10.18 6.21
C LEU A 235 5.88 -10.34 5.17
N TYR A 236 4.63 -9.96 5.53
CA TYR A 236 3.48 -10.00 4.64
C TYR A 236 3.67 -9.08 3.42
N MET A 237 4.16 -7.85 3.60
CA MET A 237 4.42 -6.92 2.50
C MET A 237 5.47 -7.46 1.53
N GLY A 238 6.45 -8.20 2.05
CA GLY A 238 7.39 -8.94 1.21
C GLY A 238 6.73 -10.05 0.40
N ALA A 239 5.89 -10.86 1.03
CA ALA A 239 5.14 -11.93 0.35
C ALA A 239 4.19 -11.36 -0.73
N GLU A 240 3.50 -10.26 -0.44
CA GLU A 240 2.63 -9.56 -1.40
C GLU A 240 3.44 -9.05 -2.61
N ALA A 241 4.61 -8.45 -2.38
CA ALA A 241 5.48 -7.96 -3.45
C ALA A 241 6.03 -9.10 -4.33
N ILE A 242 6.39 -10.25 -3.73
CA ILE A 242 6.80 -11.45 -4.47
C ILE A 242 5.67 -11.91 -5.38
N LEU A 243 4.45 -12.04 -4.86
CA LEU A 243 3.30 -12.48 -5.66
C LEU A 243 3.09 -11.59 -6.88
N TYR A 244 3.24 -10.26 -6.76
CA TYR A 244 3.09 -9.34 -7.88
C TYR A 244 4.19 -9.50 -8.94
N GLN A 245 5.43 -9.71 -8.51
CA GLN A 245 6.58 -9.84 -9.41
C GLN A 245 6.68 -11.23 -10.05
N LEU A 246 6.26 -12.26 -9.31
CA LEU A 246 6.41 -13.66 -9.70
C LEU A 246 5.39 -14.11 -10.75
N MET A 247 4.20 -13.51 -10.81
CA MET A 247 3.08 -14.06 -11.58
C MET A 247 3.44 -14.39 -13.02
N THR A 248 3.95 -13.44 -13.78
CA THR A 248 4.24 -13.66 -15.20
C THR A 248 5.27 -14.75 -15.46
N PRO A 249 6.48 -14.71 -14.85
CA PRO A 249 7.47 -15.78 -15.07
C PRO A 249 6.99 -17.14 -14.56
N TYR A 250 6.28 -17.19 -13.44
CA TYR A 250 5.73 -18.43 -12.89
C TYR A 250 4.68 -19.05 -13.82
N PHE A 251 3.78 -18.24 -14.38
CA PHE A 251 2.72 -18.71 -15.30
C PHE A 251 3.31 -19.28 -16.58
N MET A 252 4.34 -18.64 -17.12
CA MET A 252 5.06 -19.16 -18.31
C MET A 252 5.81 -20.47 -18.02
N GLN A 253 6.23 -20.70 -16.76
CA GLN A 253 6.89 -21.94 -16.36
C GLN A 253 5.88 -23.07 -16.13
N GLU A 254 4.70 -22.78 -15.59
CA GLU A 254 3.69 -23.80 -15.24
C GLU A 254 2.84 -24.23 -16.44
N ALA A 255 2.67 -23.38 -17.48
CA ALA A 255 1.88 -23.72 -18.66
C ALA A 255 2.53 -23.15 -19.92
N PRO A 256 2.32 -23.81 -21.09
CA PRO A 256 2.82 -23.34 -22.38
C PRO A 256 1.98 -22.15 -22.89
N ILE A 257 2.12 -20.99 -22.21
CA ILE A 257 1.43 -19.76 -22.56
C ILE A 257 2.42 -18.67 -22.95
N GLU A 258 2.05 -17.86 -23.93
CA GLU A 258 2.84 -16.71 -24.36
C GLU A 258 2.90 -15.63 -23.29
N LYS A 259 3.99 -14.84 -23.28
CA LYS A 259 4.20 -13.75 -22.32
C LYS A 259 3.02 -12.76 -22.26
N ALA A 260 2.47 -12.38 -23.41
CA ALA A 260 1.31 -11.48 -23.47
C ALA A 260 0.11 -12.06 -22.71
N ARG A 261 -0.19 -13.35 -22.94
CA ARG A 261 -1.28 -14.05 -22.24
C ARG A 261 -1.01 -14.21 -20.74
N ALA A 262 0.24 -14.46 -20.34
CA ALA A 262 0.62 -14.53 -18.94
C ALA A 262 0.41 -13.18 -18.21
N VAL A 263 0.72 -12.07 -18.88
CA VAL A 263 0.47 -10.71 -18.36
C VAL A 263 -1.02 -10.44 -18.20
N ASP A 264 -1.84 -10.77 -19.21
CA ASP A 264 -3.31 -10.61 -19.15
C ASP A 264 -3.91 -11.36 -17.97
N ILE A 265 -3.52 -12.64 -17.81
CA ILE A 265 -4.00 -13.50 -16.72
C ILE A 265 -3.54 -12.96 -15.35
N SER A 266 -2.33 -12.40 -15.26
CA SER A 266 -1.83 -11.75 -14.04
C SER A 266 -2.73 -10.59 -13.59
N GLY A 267 -3.35 -9.89 -14.52
CA GLY A 267 -4.32 -8.83 -14.24
C GLY A 267 -5.52 -9.29 -13.39
N LEU A 268 -5.91 -10.56 -13.49
CA LEU A 268 -7.01 -11.12 -12.70
C LEU A 268 -6.73 -11.13 -11.20
N MET A 269 -5.47 -11.23 -10.79
CA MET A 269 -5.11 -11.12 -9.37
C MET A 269 -5.38 -9.72 -8.82
N PHE A 270 -5.05 -8.68 -9.59
CA PHE A 270 -5.33 -7.28 -9.19
C PHE A 270 -6.83 -7.00 -9.15
N LEU A 271 -7.60 -7.60 -10.06
CA LEU A 271 -9.06 -7.57 -10.00
C LEU A 271 -9.57 -8.25 -8.70
N GLY A 272 -9.01 -9.41 -8.35
CA GLY A 272 -9.30 -10.10 -7.09
C GLY A 272 -8.99 -9.25 -5.86
N LEU A 273 -7.85 -8.54 -5.86
CA LEU A 273 -7.47 -7.58 -4.81
C LEU A 273 -8.49 -6.43 -4.68
N MET A 274 -8.90 -5.84 -5.78
CA MET A 274 -9.88 -4.76 -5.80
C MET A 274 -11.24 -5.23 -5.24
N ILE A 275 -11.77 -6.32 -5.77
CA ILE A 275 -13.04 -6.91 -5.33
C ILE A 275 -12.95 -7.30 -3.86
N GLY A 276 -11.88 -8.00 -3.47
CA GLY A 276 -11.68 -8.47 -2.10
C GLY A 276 -11.58 -7.34 -1.08
N ARG A 277 -10.95 -6.20 -1.40
CA ARG A 277 -10.89 -5.02 -0.51
C ARG A 277 -12.26 -4.39 -0.31
N LEU A 278 -13.05 -4.24 -1.36
CA LEU A 278 -14.38 -3.64 -1.28
C LEU A 278 -15.37 -4.56 -0.54
N LEU A 279 -15.40 -5.84 -0.89
CA LEU A 279 -16.23 -6.84 -0.18
C LEU A 279 -15.77 -7.01 1.28
N GLY A 280 -14.47 -7.08 1.50
CA GLY A 280 -13.87 -7.20 2.82
C GLY A 280 -14.17 -6.02 3.72
N ALA A 281 -14.19 -4.80 3.19
CA ALA A 281 -14.64 -3.62 3.94
C ALA A 281 -16.09 -3.78 4.44
N GLY A 282 -16.97 -4.30 3.60
CA GLY A 282 -18.36 -4.63 4.01
C GLY A 282 -18.42 -5.74 5.06
N MET A 283 -17.63 -6.81 4.89
CA MET A 283 -17.58 -7.92 5.87
C MET A 283 -17.06 -7.46 7.23
N LEU A 284 -16.09 -6.57 7.28
CA LEU A 284 -15.48 -6.04 8.51
C LEU A 284 -16.41 -5.16 9.35
N ILE A 285 -17.58 -4.79 8.85
CA ILE A 285 -18.63 -4.15 9.64
C ILE A 285 -19.25 -5.15 10.62
N LYS A 286 -19.41 -6.42 10.20
CA LYS A 286 -20.13 -7.46 10.94
C LYS A 286 -19.20 -8.52 11.54
N VAL A 287 -18.08 -8.79 10.92
CA VAL A 287 -17.12 -9.85 11.29
C VAL A 287 -15.95 -9.27 12.07
N ASN A 288 -15.50 -9.98 13.10
CA ASN A 288 -14.32 -9.58 13.87
C ASN A 288 -13.08 -9.53 12.95
N PRO A 289 -12.34 -8.39 12.91
CA PRO A 289 -11.20 -8.21 12.03
C PRO A 289 -10.12 -9.28 12.19
N GLY A 290 -9.81 -9.68 13.43
CA GLY A 290 -8.80 -10.71 13.68
C GLY A 290 -9.22 -12.07 13.11
N ARG A 291 -10.50 -12.48 13.30
CA ARG A 291 -11.00 -13.74 12.72
C ARG A 291 -10.96 -13.71 11.19
N LEU A 292 -11.29 -12.56 10.59
CA LEU A 292 -11.30 -12.44 9.13
C LEU A 292 -9.89 -12.55 8.56
N VAL A 293 -8.89 -11.86 9.14
CA VAL A 293 -7.47 -12.02 8.78
C VAL A 293 -7.02 -13.46 8.98
N GLY A 294 -7.43 -14.08 10.09
CA GLY A 294 -7.09 -15.48 10.38
C GLY A 294 -7.55 -16.43 9.28
N TRP A 295 -8.82 -16.38 8.91
CA TRP A 295 -9.37 -17.25 7.85
C TRP A 295 -8.83 -16.90 6.47
N PHE A 296 -8.73 -15.64 6.13
CA PHE A 296 -8.20 -15.22 4.84
C PHE A 296 -6.73 -15.63 4.67
N GLY A 297 -5.91 -15.49 5.73
CA GLY A 297 -4.53 -15.95 5.73
C GLY A 297 -4.40 -17.47 5.60
N ALA A 298 -5.25 -18.22 6.28
CA ALA A 298 -5.27 -19.68 6.16
C ALA A 298 -5.65 -20.14 4.75
N ILE A 299 -6.69 -19.53 4.15
CA ILE A 299 -7.11 -19.86 2.78
C ILE A 299 -6.05 -19.44 1.77
N ALA A 300 -5.47 -18.24 1.91
CA ALA A 300 -4.37 -17.81 1.04
C ALA A 300 -3.17 -18.75 1.14
N GLY A 301 -2.78 -19.16 2.36
CA GLY A 301 -1.73 -20.16 2.58
C GLY A 301 -2.06 -21.51 1.94
N LEU A 302 -3.30 -21.98 2.07
CA LEU A 302 -3.73 -23.22 1.42
C LEU A 302 -3.63 -23.13 -0.11
N LEU A 303 -4.03 -22.00 -0.70
CA LEU A 303 -3.91 -21.77 -2.15
C LEU A 303 -2.45 -21.78 -2.62
N ILE A 304 -1.52 -21.24 -1.83
CA ILE A 304 -0.07 -21.36 -2.12
C ILE A 304 0.37 -22.84 -2.06
N VAL A 305 -0.06 -23.60 -1.06
CA VAL A 305 0.24 -25.03 -0.97
C VAL A 305 -0.32 -25.80 -2.18
N VAL A 306 -1.55 -25.51 -2.59
CA VAL A 306 -2.17 -26.09 -3.79
C VAL A 306 -1.35 -25.74 -5.03
N SER A 307 -0.92 -24.49 -5.18
CA SER A 307 -0.05 -24.08 -6.29
C SER A 307 1.29 -24.83 -6.29
N MET A 308 1.90 -25.03 -5.12
CA MET A 308 3.15 -25.78 -4.98
C MET A 308 2.99 -27.28 -5.32
N ALA A 309 1.83 -27.86 -4.98
CA ALA A 309 1.55 -29.27 -5.16
C ALA A 309 0.97 -29.64 -6.54
N SER A 310 0.48 -28.67 -7.30
CA SER A 310 -0.15 -28.86 -8.61
C SER A 310 0.72 -28.32 -9.75
N THR A 311 0.28 -28.51 -11.00
CA THR A 311 0.94 -28.02 -12.20
C THR A 311 -0.09 -27.37 -13.14
N GLY A 312 0.39 -26.63 -14.14
CA GLY A 312 -0.44 -26.05 -15.18
C GLY A 312 -1.43 -25.03 -14.64
N TYR A 313 -2.62 -25.00 -15.20
CA TYR A 313 -3.64 -23.99 -14.88
C TYR A 313 -4.14 -24.07 -13.41
N VAL A 314 -4.08 -25.24 -12.77
CA VAL A 314 -4.46 -25.34 -11.35
C VAL A 314 -3.48 -24.54 -10.48
N ALA A 315 -2.18 -24.66 -10.74
CA ALA A 315 -1.15 -23.88 -10.04
C ALA A 315 -1.33 -22.37 -10.30
N ILE A 316 -1.59 -21.97 -11.54
CA ILE A 316 -1.80 -20.58 -11.97
C ILE A 316 -3.02 -19.97 -11.28
N TYR A 317 -4.19 -20.59 -11.39
CA TYR A 317 -5.41 -20.04 -10.80
C TYR A 317 -5.42 -20.02 -9.28
N SER A 318 -4.69 -20.94 -8.63
CA SER A 318 -4.47 -20.89 -7.19
C SER A 318 -3.73 -19.64 -6.76
N ILE A 319 -2.67 -19.24 -7.48
CA ILE A 319 -1.96 -17.98 -7.22
C ILE A 319 -2.89 -16.77 -7.46
N ILE A 320 -3.63 -16.75 -8.55
CA ILE A 320 -4.56 -15.66 -8.88
C ILE A 320 -5.62 -15.49 -7.79
N LEU A 321 -6.22 -16.59 -7.36
CA LEU A 321 -7.27 -16.58 -6.33
C LEU A 321 -6.74 -16.12 -4.97
N THR A 322 -5.44 -16.33 -4.69
CA THR A 322 -4.79 -15.79 -3.50
C THR A 322 -4.98 -14.28 -3.39
N GLY A 323 -5.01 -13.55 -4.52
CA GLY A 323 -5.24 -12.10 -4.55
C GLY A 323 -6.51 -11.67 -3.83
N LEU A 324 -7.61 -12.43 -3.96
CA LEU A 324 -8.87 -12.14 -3.26
C LEU A 324 -8.69 -12.17 -1.73
N PHE A 325 -7.97 -13.18 -1.22
CA PHE A 325 -7.81 -13.41 0.21
C PHE A 325 -6.72 -12.55 0.85
N ILE A 326 -5.68 -12.16 0.13
CA ILE A 326 -4.67 -11.23 0.66
C ILE A 326 -5.15 -9.78 0.65
N SER A 327 -6.22 -9.47 -0.05
CA SER A 327 -6.69 -8.10 -0.32
C SER A 327 -6.88 -7.23 0.92
N ILE A 328 -7.42 -7.77 2.02
CA ILE A 328 -7.71 -7.03 3.25
C ILE A 328 -6.56 -7.04 4.26
N MET A 329 -5.50 -7.81 4.01
CA MET A 329 -4.51 -8.12 5.03
C MET A 329 -3.77 -6.90 5.53
N PHE A 330 -3.17 -6.10 4.63
CA PHE A 330 -2.44 -4.89 5.01
C PHE A 330 -3.26 -3.99 5.93
N ALA A 331 -4.43 -3.57 5.47
CA ALA A 331 -5.25 -2.59 6.17
C ALA A 331 -5.81 -3.13 7.51
N THR A 332 -6.13 -4.42 7.54
CA THR A 332 -6.69 -5.04 8.75
C THR A 332 -5.60 -5.32 9.78
N ILE A 333 -4.43 -5.86 9.39
CA ILE A 333 -3.28 -6.04 10.29
C ILE A 333 -2.83 -4.69 10.83
N PHE A 334 -2.73 -3.65 9.98
CA PHE A 334 -2.45 -2.29 10.38
C PHE A 334 -3.43 -1.79 11.45
N SER A 335 -4.74 -1.95 11.20
CA SER A 335 -5.79 -1.53 12.14
C SER A 335 -5.71 -2.27 13.47
N LEU A 336 -5.44 -3.57 13.46
CA LEU A 336 -5.28 -4.40 14.66
C LEU A 336 -4.02 -4.03 15.45
N ALA A 337 -2.93 -3.75 14.76
CA ALA A 337 -1.66 -3.40 15.39
C ALA A 337 -1.69 -2.03 16.09
N ILE A 338 -2.44 -1.07 15.55
CA ILE A 338 -2.61 0.27 16.16
C ILE A 338 -3.66 0.27 17.27
N ASP A 339 -4.50 -0.75 17.35
CA ASP A 339 -5.66 -0.74 18.23
C ASP A 339 -5.26 -0.56 19.72
N GLY A 340 -5.89 0.42 20.39
CA GLY A 340 -5.63 0.74 21.81
C GLY A 340 -4.32 1.42 22.16
N LEU A 341 -3.57 1.92 21.18
CA LEU A 341 -2.31 2.64 21.40
C LEU A 341 -2.50 4.12 21.74
N GLY A 342 -3.68 4.69 21.57
CA GLY A 342 -4.01 6.08 21.95
C GLY A 342 -2.99 7.08 21.40
N LYS A 343 -2.27 7.78 22.27
CA LYS A 343 -1.25 8.78 21.92
C LYS A 343 -0.09 8.23 21.08
N PHE A 344 0.16 6.93 21.12
CA PHE A 344 1.23 6.29 20.33
C PHE A 344 0.77 5.87 18.92
N SER A 345 -0.46 6.20 18.51
CA SER A 345 -1.00 5.80 17.21
C SER A 345 -0.19 6.37 16.03
N ASN A 346 0.30 7.62 16.11
CA ASN A 346 1.14 8.21 15.07
C ASN A 346 2.51 7.52 14.99
N GLU A 347 3.09 7.22 16.15
CA GLU A 347 4.33 6.44 16.23
C GLU A 347 4.16 5.07 15.62
N ALA A 348 3.12 4.34 16.01
CA ALA A 348 2.81 3.02 15.49
C ALA A 348 2.56 3.05 13.98
N SER A 349 1.79 4.05 13.50
CA SER A 349 1.54 4.23 12.06
C SER A 349 2.83 4.34 11.28
N SER A 350 3.77 5.17 11.74
CA SER A 350 5.03 5.38 11.03
C SER A 350 5.85 4.10 10.92
N TYR A 351 5.92 3.30 11.98
CA TYR A 351 6.61 2.01 11.93
C TYR A 351 5.87 1.00 11.04
N LEU A 352 4.54 0.94 11.09
CA LEU A 352 3.77 0.04 10.21
C LEU A 352 3.88 0.44 8.74
N ILE A 353 4.00 1.73 8.44
CA ILE A 353 4.28 2.20 7.06
C ILE A 353 5.74 1.88 6.67
N MET A 354 6.68 2.00 7.60
CA MET A 354 8.05 1.51 7.37
C MET A 354 8.07 0.02 7.03
N ALA A 355 7.19 -0.80 7.62
CA ALA A 355 7.09 -2.24 7.33
C ALA A 355 6.76 -2.54 5.85
N ILE A 356 6.23 -1.57 5.08
CA ILE A 356 6.04 -1.71 3.63
C ILE A 356 7.38 -2.00 2.92
N SER A 357 8.50 -1.55 3.50
CA SER A 357 9.84 -1.89 2.99
C SER A 357 10.18 -3.38 3.01
N GLY A 358 9.36 -4.23 3.64
CA GLY A 358 9.40 -5.68 3.43
C GLY A 358 9.35 -6.07 1.96
N GLY A 359 8.63 -5.29 1.13
CA GLY A 359 8.61 -5.43 -0.31
C GLY A 359 9.94 -5.14 -1.03
N PHE A 360 10.92 -4.56 -0.33
CA PHE A 360 12.29 -4.45 -0.82
C PHE A 360 13.15 -5.66 -0.40
N PHE A 361 13.12 -6.02 0.89
CA PHE A 361 14.07 -6.99 1.45
C PHE A 361 13.69 -8.44 1.15
N ILE A 362 12.41 -8.80 1.26
CA ILE A 362 11.97 -10.19 1.15
C ILE A 362 12.02 -10.74 -0.28
N PRO A 363 11.67 -9.98 -1.34
CA PRO A 363 11.86 -10.44 -2.71
C PRO A 363 13.31 -10.74 -3.08
N LEU A 364 14.29 -10.04 -2.49
CA LEU A 364 15.70 -10.36 -2.68
C LEU A 364 16.05 -11.78 -2.15
N LEU A 365 15.54 -12.12 -0.96
CA LEU A 365 15.69 -13.46 -0.41
C LEU A 365 14.99 -14.52 -1.26
N PHE A 366 13.81 -14.18 -1.80
CA PHE A 366 13.08 -15.07 -2.71
C PHE A 366 13.86 -15.31 -4.01
N GLY A 367 14.43 -14.27 -4.62
CA GLY A 367 15.25 -14.37 -5.83
C GLY A 367 16.44 -15.32 -5.61
N LEU A 368 17.19 -15.12 -4.52
CA LEU A 368 18.28 -15.99 -4.16
C LEU A 368 17.82 -17.45 -3.96
N ALA A 369 16.70 -17.67 -3.29
CA ALA A 369 16.17 -19.02 -3.12
C ALA A 369 15.74 -19.65 -4.45
N ALA A 370 15.15 -18.86 -5.36
CA ALA A 370 14.69 -19.33 -6.66
C ALA A 370 15.86 -19.74 -7.58
N ASP A 371 17.01 -19.08 -7.45
CA ASP A 371 18.22 -19.43 -8.19
C ASP A 371 18.80 -20.80 -7.77
N TYR A 372 18.67 -21.17 -6.50
CA TYR A 372 19.20 -22.43 -5.96
C TYR A 372 18.19 -23.57 -5.93
N LEU A 373 16.89 -23.29 -5.81
CA LEU A 373 15.84 -24.30 -5.67
C LEU A 373 14.99 -24.40 -6.94
N SER A 374 13.93 -23.63 -6.98
CA SER A 374 13.04 -23.39 -8.12
C SER A 374 12.06 -22.31 -7.72
N LEU A 375 11.42 -21.64 -8.67
CA LEU A 375 10.36 -20.66 -8.38
C LEU A 375 9.25 -21.26 -7.52
N LYS A 376 8.86 -22.50 -7.83
CA LYS A 376 7.79 -23.22 -7.14
C LYS A 376 8.13 -23.56 -5.69
N THR A 377 9.31 -24.10 -5.43
CA THR A 377 9.78 -24.42 -4.07
C THR A 377 9.97 -23.14 -3.25
N SER A 378 10.43 -22.06 -3.87
CA SER A 378 10.67 -20.78 -3.22
C SER A 378 9.38 -20.09 -2.76
N LEU A 379 8.19 -20.52 -3.23
CA LEU A 379 6.89 -20.08 -2.71
C LEU A 379 6.71 -20.33 -1.21
N ILE A 380 7.55 -21.16 -0.58
CA ILE A 380 7.56 -21.30 0.89
C ILE A 380 7.85 -19.97 1.59
N ILE A 381 8.63 -19.05 0.95
CA ILE A 381 8.91 -17.72 1.46
C ILE A 381 7.66 -16.84 1.46
N VAL A 382 6.69 -17.13 0.59
CA VAL A 382 5.37 -16.50 0.57
C VAL A 382 4.43 -17.16 1.57
N LEU A 383 4.48 -18.48 1.68
CA LEU A 383 3.60 -19.27 2.56
C LEU A 383 3.77 -18.90 4.03
N ILE A 384 5.03 -18.81 4.52
CA ILE A 384 5.32 -18.53 5.92
C ILE A 384 4.68 -17.21 6.41
N PRO A 385 4.85 -16.06 5.75
CA PRO A 385 4.18 -14.81 6.12
C PRO A 385 2.65 -14.89 6.13
N LEU A 386 2.04 -15.62 5.19
CA LEU A 386 0.58 -15.79 5.15
C LEU A 386 0.07 -16.60 6.36
N LEU A 387 0.78 -17.67 6.74
CA LEU A 387 0.46 -18.44 7.94
C LEU A 387 0.70 -17.63 9.22
N LEU A 388 1.75 -16.82 9.28
CA LEU A 388 2.00 -15.90 10.39
C LEU A 388 0.90 -14.82 10.50
N ALA A 389 0.42 -14.29 9.37
CA ALA A 389 -0.71 -13.37 9.34
C ALA A 389 -2.00 -14.04 9.83
N SER A 390 -2.24 -15.28 9.42
CA SER A 390 -3.35 -16.09 9.92
C SER A 390 -3.27 -16.28 11.45
N TRP A 391 -2.13 -16.72 11.94
CA TRP A 391 -1.89 -16.90 13.38
C TRP A 391 -2.06 -15.56 14.15
N TYR A 392 -1.53 -14.45 13.61
CA TYR A 392 -1.69 -13.13 14.21
C TYR A 392 -3.16 -12.75 14.34
N GLY A 393 -3.94 -12.99 13.28
CA GLY A 393 -5.38 -12.72 13.29
C GLY A 393 -6.13 -13.48 14.38
N PHE A 394 -5.85 -14.77 14.57
CA PHE A 394 -6.54 -15.61 15.57
C PHE A 394 -6.04 -15.36 17.00
N PHE A 395 -4.75 -15.15 17.20
CA PHE A 395 -4.11 -15.20 18.52
C PHE A 395 -3.25 -13.97 18.84
N GLY A 396 -2.48 -13.47 17.88
CA GLY A 396 -1.46 -12.45 18.09
C GLY A 396 -2.01 -11.05 18.33
N ALA A 397 -3.14 -10.72 17.72
CA ALA A 397 -3.81 -9.43 17.83
C ALA A 397 -4.59 -9.24 19.14
N ARG A 398 -4.73 -10.30 19.95
CA ARG A 398 -5.46 -10.21 21.23
C ARG A 398 -4.69 -9.30 22.21
N ARG A 399 -5.39 -8.29 22.71
CA ARG A 399 -4.89 -7.53 23.85
C ARG A 399 -4.81 -8.47 25.06
N LYS A 400 -3.65 -8.59 25.70
CA LYS A 400 -3.62 -9.01 27.09
C LYS A 400 -4.01 -7.77 27.90
N VAL A 401 -5.17 -7.83 28.51
CA VAL A 401 -5.66 -6.86 29.50
C VAL A 401 -4.72 -6.89 30.69
#